data_0eb2a1e86de69ec4d711c046c68a46ae
#
_entry.id   0eb2a1e86de69ec4d711c046c68a46ae
#
_cell.length_a   1.000
_cell.length_b   1.000
_cell.length_c   1.000
_cell.angle_alpha   90.00
_cell.angle_beta   90.00
_cell.angle_gamma   90.00
#
_symmetry.space_group_name_H-M   'P 1'
#
loop_
_entity.id
_entity.type
_entity.pdbx_description
1 polymer ?
#
loop_
_entity_poly.entity_id
_entity_poly.type
_entity_poly.pdbx_seq_one_letter_code
_entity_poly.pdbx_strand_id
1 'polypeptide(L)'
;MAPQPGTSQMPHEMGAEATRERKSDTGTPSLERSNYYGRLGEPLQHTEVSGEGIKMRVLVVGAGRMGAIRVEDLVADPRVSEVLIANRNEFRAHELASTWGATALRWEQATDAVADAVVVAVGTSGHHHILNGVLPQGIPVLCEKPVALTLQDTASAIALAESSGSALQIGFQRRFDTSIRAMHDIIHAGGIGTFYSMTMESRDHTVSHKDFIPGSGGIFRDLHVHDFDLVRWMTGSEIESVFATKRVREHQDYAEFDDADVATISLVTVSGVQVVITGARHNPVGHDVRMEAFGSKDSLSAGLNSRTPLHAMEGDLALNENPYTGFVDRFREAFRNETASFVSLVAGEIDNPTPPDSALESLRAAIACEKSIEESRAILVADITE
;
A
#
# COMPACT_ATOMS: atom_id res chain seq x y z
N MET A 1 63.15 -31.65 10.46
CA MET A 1 64.34 -30.83 10.68
C MET A 1 63.90 -29.37 10.51
N ALA A 2 63.71 -28.67 11.63
CA ALA A 2 63.65 -27.22 11.70
C ALA A 2 65.03 -26.60 11.55
N PRO A 3 65.19 -25.30 11.25
CA PRO A 3 65.22 -24.33 12.35
C PRO A 3 64.54 -23.00 12.11
N GLN A 4 64.00 -22.45 13.19
CA GLN A 4 63.89 -21.02 13.53
C GLN A 4 65.29 -20.60 14.15
N PRO A 5 65.47 -19.30 14.62
CA PRO A 5 64.79 -17.96 14.39
C PRO A 5 65.85 -16.83 14.19
N GLY A 6 65.34 -15.59 13.94
CA GLY A 6 66.19 -14.40 13.96
C GLY A 6 65.46 -13.15 14.45
N THR A 7 65.67 -12.83 15.72
CA THR A 7 65.30 -11.55 16.38
C THR A 7 66.28 -10.45 16.00
N SER A 8 65.76 -9.23 15.72
CA SER A 8 66.61 -8.02 15.80
C SER A 8 65.79 -6.83 16.34
N GLN A 9 66.34 -6.21 17.33
CA GLN A 9 65.89 -5.17 18.23
C GLN A 9 65.83 -3.75 17.57
N MET A 10 65.01 -2.93 18.20
CA MET A 10 64.92 -1.44 18.04
C MET A 10 66.26 -0.73 18.29
N PRO A 11 66.33 0.58 17.94
CA PRO A 11 66.43 1.54 19.01
C PRO A 11 65.46 2.74 18.91
N HIS A 12 65.16 3.25 20.13
CA HIS A 12 64.54 4.53 20.44
C HIS A 12 65.39 5.71 19.98
N GLU A 13 64.73 6.80 19.54
CA GLU A 13 65.20 8.14 19.88
C GLU A 13 64.01 9.13 19.98
N MET A 14 64.01 9.92 21.06
CA MET A 14 63.08 10.95 21.45
C MET A 14 63.43 12.27 20.74
N GLY A 15 62.44 13.06 20.42
CA GLY A 15 62.60 14.43 19.97
C GLY A 15 61.32 15.25 20.17
N ALA A 16 61.41 16.27 20.97
CA ALA A 16 60.41 17.05 21.65
C ALA A 16 59.57 18.03 20.77
N GLU A 17 58.35 18.29 21.24
CA GLU A 17 57.56 19.52 21.28
C GLU A 17 57.47 20.43 20.04
N ALA A 18 56.23 20.58 19.53
CA ALA A 18 55.68 21.91 19.16
C ALA A 18 54.15 21.84 19.24
N THR A 19 53.65 22.31 20.34
CA THR A 19 52.25 22.72 20.57
C THR A 19 51.84 23.78 19.54
N ARG A 20 50.88 23.47 18.68
CA ARG A 20 50.05 24.48 17.98
C ARG A 20 48.59 24.16 18.24
N GLU A 21 47.99 24.94 19.11
CA GLU A 21 46.54 25.07 19.26
C GLU A 21 45.89 25.41 17.91
N ARG A 22 45.15 24.49 17.36
CA ARG A 22 44.11 24.78 16.35
C ARG A 22 42.78 24.82 17.07
N LYS A 23 42.21 26.00 17.25
CA LYS A 23 40.79 26.20 17.53
C LYS A 23 40.02 25.59 16.37
N SER A 24 39.35 24.46 16.59
CA SER A 24 38.33 23.92 15.71
C SER A 24 37.00 24.53 16.14
N ASP A 25 36.62 25.58 15.41
CA ASP A 25 35.24 26.06 15.39
C ASP A 25 34.45 25.16 14.43
N THR A 26 33.91 24.08 14.96
CA THR A 26 32.92 23.22 14.26
C THR A 26 31.60 23.38 14.98
N GLY A 27 30.98 24.56 14.79
CA GLY A 27 29.56 24.73 15.03
C GLY A 27 28.74 23.95 14.01
N THR A 28 28.53 22.67 14.25
CA THR A 28 27.46 21.93 13.58
C THR A 28 26.15 22.42 14.17
N PRO A 29 25.19 22.96 13.37
CA PRO A 29 23.89 23.27 13.92
C PRO A 29 23.27 21.94 14.36
N SER A 30 23.05 21.77 15.65
CA SER A 30 22.13 20.74 16.16
C SER A 30 20.75 21.10 15.63
N LEU A 31 20.35 20.51 14.51
CA LEU A 31 18.97 20.47 14.08
C LEU A 31 18.19 19.85 15.23
N GLU A 32 17.30 20.65 15.81
CA GLU A 32 16.39 20.23 16.86
C GLU A 32 15.52 19.08 16.35
N ARG A 33 15.98 17.85 16.49
CA ARG A 33 15.25 16.60 16.16
C ARG A 33 13.90 16.53 16.89
N SER A 34 13.79 17.20 18.04
CA SER A 34 12.60 17.22 18.90
C SER A 34 11.37 17.84 18.25
N ASN A 35 11.50 18.79 17.30
CA ASN A 35 10.35 19.48 16.73
C ASN A 35 9.79 18.86 15.45
N TYR A 36 10.54 17.96 14.78
CA TYR A 36 10.08 17.33 13.54
C TYR A 36 9.14 16.16 13.84
N TYR A 37 9.42 15.39 14.88
CA TYR A 37 8.59 14.23 15.28
C TYR A 37 7.39 14.62 16.15
N GLY A 38 7.41 15.77 16.81
CA GLY A 38 6.32 16.25 17.67
C GLY A 38 5.07 16.71 16.93
N ARG A 39 5.12 16.92 15.60
CA ARG A 39 3.96 17.32 14.79
C ARG A 39 3.30 16.16 14.01
N LEU A 40 3.90 14.97 14.03
CA LEU A 40 3.42 13.82 13.26
C LEU A 40 2.26 13.07 13.93
N GLY A 41 1.82 13.48 15.12
CA GLY A 41 0.74 12.83 15.87
C GLY A 41 -0.58 13.61 15.90
N GLU A 42 -0.69 14.73 15.23
CA GLU A 42 -1.99 15.40 15.14
C GLU A 42 -2.83 14.75 14.04
N PRO A 43 -4.05 14.26 14.36
CA PRO A 43 -4.99 13.84 13.35
C PRO A 43 -5.22 15.02 12.39
N LEU A 44 -5.37 14.72 11.09
CA LEU A 44 -5.79 15.72 10.10
C LEU A 44 -6.92 16.53 10.72
N GLN A 45 -6.65 17.82 11.01
CA GLN A 45 -7.68 18.71 11.53
C GLN A 45 -8.77 18.79 10.46
N HIS A 46 -9.90 18.15 10.72
CA HIS A 46 -11.10 18.40 9.99
C HIS A 46 -11.44 19.88 10.20
N THR A 47 -11.11 20.72 9.23
CA THR A 47 -11.60 22.09 9.20
C THR A 47 -13.11 22.00 9.23
N GLU A 48 -13.73 22.51 10.30
CA GLU A 48 -15.16 22.68 10.35
C GLU A 48 -15.56 23.59 9.19
N VAL A 49 -16.07 22.99 8.12
CA VAL A 49 -16.66 23.71 6.99
C VAL A 49 -18.01 24.26 7.48
N SER A 50 -17.99 25.50 7.94
CA SER A 50 -19.20 26.28 8.23
C SER A 50 -19.81 26.75 6.91
N GLY A 51 -20.80 26.02 6.42
CA GLY A 51 -21.59 26.32 5.24
C GLY A 51 -22.52 25.14 4.95
N GLU A 52 -23.65 25.35 4.29
CA GLU A 52 -24.47 24.25 3.79
C GLU A 52 -23.62 23.40 2.82
N GLY A 53 -22.93 22.43 3.39
CA GLY A 53 -21.96 21.60 2.68
C GLY A 53 -22.66 20.74 1.63
N ILE A 54 -21.97 20.47 0.54
CA ILE A 54 -22.39 19.54 -0.51
C ILE A 54 -22.88 18.27 0.15
N LYS A 55 -24.16 17.93 -0.04
CA LYS A 55 -24.78 16.69 0.41
C LYS A 55 -24.81 15.73 -0.77
N MET A 56 -24.05 14.65 -0.70
CA MET A 56 -23.95 13.68 -1.78
C MET A 56 -24.60 12.36 -1.44
N ARG A 57 -25.08 11.67 -2.45
CA ARG A 57 -25.57 10.29 -2.41
C ARG A 57 -24.48 9.38 -2.96
N VAL A 58 -24.10 8.35 -2.22
CA VAL A 58 -23.03 7.43 -2.64
C VAL A 58 -23.59 6.02 -2.76
N LEU A 59 -23.39 5.40 -3.94
CA LEU A 59 -23.75 4.01 -4.18
C LEU A 59 -22.54 3.10 -3.89
N VAL A 60 -22.72 2.11 -3.02
CA VAL A 60 -21.77 1.03 -2.80
C VAL A 60 -22.25 -0.23 -3.53
N VAL A 61 -21.49 -0.67 -4.52
CA VAL A 61 -21.76 -1.90 -5.27
C VAL A 61 -20.93 -3.04 -4.71
N GLY A 62 -21.61 -3.92 -3.97
CA GLY A 62 -21.01 -5.03 -3.24
C GLY A 62 -21.27 -4.96 -1.74
N ALA A 63 -21.91 -6.00 -1.18
CA ALA A 63 -22.20 -6.14 0.25
C ALA A 63 -21.32 -7.24 0.90
N GLY A 64 -20.08 -7.35 0.44
CA GLY A 64 -19.06 -8.18 1.05
C GLY A 64 -18.31 -7.45 2.17
N ARG A 65 -17.19 -8.05 2.64
CA ARG A 65 -16.35 -7.48 3.69
C ARG A 65 -15.92 -6.03 3.40
N MET A 66 -15.43 -5.76 2.17
CA MET A 66 -15.00 -4.40 1.79
C MET A 66 -16.19 -3.45 1.68
N GLY A 67 -17.29 -3.86 1.04
CA GLY A 67 -18.50 -3.03 0.95
C GLY A 67 -19.05 -2.64 2.31
N ALA A 68 -19.03 -3.54 3.28
CA ALA A 68 -19.47 -3.24 4.65
C ALA A 68 -18.61 -2.15 5.33
N ILE A 69 -17.28 -2.20 5.16
CA ILE A 69 -16.35 -1.17 5.66
C ILE A 69 -16.66 0.18 5.01
N ARG A 70 -16.84 0.20 3.68
CA ARG A 70 -17.14 1.43 2.95
C ARG A 70 -18.49 2.04 3.35
N VAL A 71 -19.51 1.21 3.54
CA VAL A 71 -20.82 1.67 4.02
C VAL A 71 -20.72 2.29 5.41
N GLU A 72 -20.03 1.62 6.36
CA GLU A 72 -19.78 2.15 7.71
C GLU A 72 -19.11 3.53 7.67
N ASP A 73 -18.05 3.68 6.87
CA ASP A 73 -17.30 4.94 6.76
C ASP A 73 -18.12 6.05 6.09
N LEU A 74 -18.87 5.73 5.03
CA LEU A 74 -19.71 6.69 4.30
C LEU A 74 -20.89 7.18 5.14
N VAL A 75 -21.55 6.30 5.89
CA VAL A 75 -22.66 6.69 6.79
C VAL A 75 -22.16 7.64 7.90
N ALA A 76 -20.90 7.48 8.32
CA ALA A 76 -20.30 8.34 9.33
C ALA A 76 -19.83 9.70 8.79
N ASP A 77 -19.69 9.89 7.46
CA ASP A 77 -19.24 11.14 6.88
C ASP A 77 -20.39 12.15 6.75
N PRO A 78 -20.33 13.34 7.40
CA PRO A 78 -21.42 14.30 7.40
C PRO A 78 -21.74 14.90 6.01
N ARG A 79 -20.86 14.74 5.03
CA ARG A 79 -21.06 15.19 3.63
C ARG A 79 -21.90 14.21 2.82
N VAL A 80 -22.08 12.97 3.31
CA VAL A 80 -22.92 11.95 2.67
C VAL A 80 -24.32 12.02 3.26
N SER A 81 -25.30 12.31 2.41
CA SER A 81 -26.72 12.42 2.81
C SER A 81 -27.45 11.09 2.75
N GLU A 82 -27.03 10.20 1.85
CA GLU A 82 -27.63 8.89 1.65
C GLU A 82 -26.59 7.90 1.12
N VAL A 83 -26.56 6.70 1.69
CA VAL A 83 -25.80 5.57 1.19
C VAL A 83 -26.75 4.57 0.55
N LEU A 84 -26.52 4.25 -0.72
CA LEU A 84 -27.24 3.26 -1.49
C LEU A 84 -26.41 1.99 -1.58
N ILE A 85 -27.01 0.81 -1.57
CA ILE A 85 -26.29 -0.46 -1.61
C ILE A 85 -26.91 -1.37 -2.66
N ALA A 86 -26.11 -1.81 -3.65
CA ALA A 86 -26.50 -2.84 -4.62
C ALA A 86 -25.59 -4.06 -4.49
N ASN A 87 -26.18 -5.25 -4.52
CA ASN A 87 -25.44 -6.51 -4.49
C ASN A 87 -26.21 -7.61 -5.20
N ARG A 88 -25.51 -8.52 -5.93
CA ARG A 88 -26.18 -9.66 -6.61
C ARG A 88 -27.03 -10.52 -5.69
N ASN A 89 -26.59 -10.74 -4.47
CA ASN A 89 -27.41 -11.33 -3.42
C ASN A 89 -28.12 -10.17 -2.70
N GLU A 90 -29.34 -9.87 -3.10
CA GLU A 90 -30.13 -8.76 -2.56
C GLU A 90 -30.39 -8.88 -1.05
N PHE A 91 -30.48 -10.09 -0.52
CA PHE A 91 -30.63 -10.29 0.93
C PHE A 91 -29.46 -9.64 1.69
N ARG A 92 -28.21 -9.79 1.22
CA ARG A 92 -27.05 -9.15 1.83
C ARG A 92 -27.08 -7.63 1.71
N ALA A 93 -27.59 -7.09 0.60
CA ALA A 93 -27.76 -5.66 0.45
C ALA A 93 -28.79 -5.11 1.49
N HIS A 94 -29.92 -5.77 1.64
CA HIS A 94 -30.94 -5.42 2.63
C HIS A 94 -30.46 -5.54 4.08
N GLU A 95 -29.71 -6.61 4.39
CA GLU A 95 -29.15 -6.84 5.72
C GLU A 95 -28.15 -5.71 6.08
N LEU A 96 -27.22 -5.39 5.17
CA LEU A 96 -26.26 -4.33 5.38
C LEU A 96 -26.91 -2.95 5.47
N ALA A 97 -27.90 -2.68 4.60
CA ALA A 97 -28.67 -1.43 4.62
C ALA A 97 -29.43 -1.26 5.94
N SER A 98 -30.09 -2.32 6.42
CA SER A 98 -30.78 -2.29 7.71
C SER A 98 -29.82 -2.05 8.88
N THR A 99 -28.60 -2.58 8.83
CA THR A 99 -27.60 -2.39 9.89
C THR A 99 -27.15 -0.94 10.02
N TRP A 100 -27.00 -0.24 8.89
CA TRP A 100 -26.39 1.09 8.83
C TRP A 100 -27.38 2.23 8.51
N GLY A 101 -28.68 1.95 8.39
CA GLY A 101 -29.66 2.96 8.00
C GLY A 101 -29.51 3.45 6.55
N ALA A 102 -28.97 2.58 5.69
CA ALA A 102 -28.79 2.84 4.26
C ALA A 102 -29.97 2.32 3.44
N THR A 103 -29.99 2.58 2.12
CA THR A 103 -31.05 2.17 1.19
C THR A 103 -30.55 1.04 0.30
N ALA A 104 -31.21 -0.14 0.34
CA ALA A 104 -30.91 -1.23 -0.58
C ALA A 104 -31.56 -0.99 -1.95
N LEU A 105 -30.76 -1.22 -3.01
CA LEU A 105 -31.21 -1.20 -4.41
C LEU A 105 -31.22 -2.62 -4.99
N ARG A 106 -32.00 -2.83 -6.03
CA ARG A 106 -31.92 -4.04 -6.85
C ARG A 106 -30.61 -4.06 -7.64
N TRP A 107 -30.10 -5.24 -7.96
CA TRP A 107 -28.85 -5.40 -8.68
C TRP A 107 -28.84 -4.68 -10.04
N GLU A 108 -29.95 -4.68 -10.77
CA GLU A 108 -30.08 -4.04 -12.07
C GLU A 108 -29.86 -2.51 -12.00
N GLN A 109 -30.02 -1.92 -10.83
CA GLN A 109 -29.80 -0.49 -10.60
C GLN A 109 -28.34 -0.14 -10.25
N ALA A 110 -27.45 -1.13 -10.18
CA ALA A 110 -26.04 -0.92 -9.80
C ALA A 110 -25.26 -0.03 -10.80
N THR A 111 -25.74 0.08 -12.03
CA THR A 111 -25.14 0.89 -13.10
C THR A 111 -26.03 2.07 -13.53
N ASP A 112 -27.16 2.28 -12.86
CA ASP A 112 -28.02 3.41 -13.13
C ASP A 112 -27.44 4.71 -12.50
N ALA A 113 -27.66 5.84 -13.13
CA ALA A 113 -27.19 7.15 -12.65
C ALA A 113 -28.02 7.67 -11.46
N VAL A 114 -28.04 6.94 -10.36
CA VAL A 114 -28.86 7.26 -9.18
C VAL A 114 -28.07 7.89 -8.03
N ALA A 115 -26.76 8.07 -8.18
CA ALA A 115 -25.86 8.55 -7.14
C ALA A 115 -24.84 9.57 -7.69
N ASP A 116 -24.30 10.41 -6.82
CA ASP A 116 -23.29 11.41 -7.14
C ASP A 116 -21.87 10.79 -7.21
N ALA A 117 -21.69 9.63 -6.59
CA ALA A 117 -20.46 8.86 -6.60
C ALA A 117 -20.72 7.36 -6.40
N VAL A 118 -19.80 6.52 -6.86
CA VAL A 118 -19.93 5.06 -6.75
C VAL A 118 -18.66 4.44 -6.14
N VAL A 119 -18.85 3.51 -5.20
CA VAL A 119 -17.80 2.64 -4.65
C VAL A 119 -17.99 1.23 -5.20
N VAL A 120 -17.00 0.71 -5.93
CA VAL A 120 -17.01 -0.64 -6.49
C VAL A 120 -16.24 -1.59 -5.55
N ALA A 121 -16.99 -2.38 -4.80
CA ALA A 121 -16.48 -3.31 -3.78
C ALA A 121 -16.97 -4.77 -3.98
N VAL A 122 -17.27 -5.12 -5.22
CA VAL A 122 -17.55 -6.50 -5.65
C VAL A 122 -16.24 -7.30 -5.83
N GLY A 123 -16.30 -8.59 -6.10
CA GLY A 123 -15.11 -9.34 -6.53
C GLY A 123 -14.57 -8.83 -7.87
N THR A 124 -13.26 -8.95 -8.08
CA THR A 124 -12.54 -8.41 -9.25
C THR A 124 -13.20 -8.71 -10.59
N SER A 125 -13.74 -9.93 -10.77
CA SER A 125 -14.46 -10.31 -11.99
C SER A 125 -15.75 -9.49 -12.25
N GLY A 126 -16.25 -8.78 -11.24
CA GLY A 126 -17.41 -7.91 -11.36
C GLY A 126 -17.07 -6.45 -11.66
N HIS A 127 -15.81 -6.03 -11.49
CA HIS A 127 -15.40 -4.64 -11.67
C HIS A 127 -15.70 -4.12 -13.08
N HIS A 128 -15.28 -4.86 -14.10
CA HIS A 128 -15.45 -4.49 -15.51
C HIS A 128 -16.92 -4.14 -15.84
N HIS A 129 -17.88 -4.97 -15.40
CA HIS A 129 -19.31 -4.72 -15.64
C HIS A 129 -19.78 -3.39 -15.03
N ILE A 130 -19.40 -3.12 -13.77
CA ILE A 130 -19.83 -1.89 -13.07
C ILE A 130 -19.12 -0.67 -13.63
N LEU A 131 -17.81 -0.74 -13.86
CA LEU A 131 -17.03 0.37 -14.40
C LEU A 131 -17.54 0.79 -15.80
N ASN A 132 -17.83 -0.16 -16.68
CA ASN A 132 -18.40 0.12 -18.00
C ASN A 132 -19.79 0.73 -17.96
N GLY A 133 -20.57 0.47 -16.93
CA GLY A 133 -21.88 1.09 -16.74
C GLY A 133 -21.81 2.47 -16.13
N VAL A 134 -20.88 2.72 -15.21
CA VAL A 134 -20.85 3.96 -14.39
C VAL A 134 -19.93 5.02 -15.00
N LEU A 135 -18.69 4.68 -15.40
CA LEU A 135 -17.72 5.67 -15.90
C LEU A 135 -18.20 6.51 -17.07
N PRO A 136 -18.91 5.94 -18.09
CA PRO A 136 -19.41 6.75 -19.22
C PRO A 136 -20.38 7.86 -18.82
N GLN A 137 -20.94 7.80 -17.62
CA GLN A 137 -21.89 8.79 -17.09
C GLN A 137 -21.18 9.99 -16.43
N GLY A 138 -19.82 9.98 -16.37
CA GLY A 138 -19.04 11.03 -15.71
C GLY A 138 -19.09 10.96 -14.18
N ILE A 139 -19.56 9.86 -13.61
CA ILE A 139 -19.71 9.69 -12.16
C ILE A 139 -18.36 9.31 -11.55
N PRO A 140 -17.87 10.00 -10.50
CA PRO A 140 -16.66 9.61 -9.78
C PRO A 140 -16.76 8.20 -9.16
N VAL A 141 -15.68 7.42 -9.26
CA VAL A 141 -15.64 6.03 -8.79
C VAL A 141 -14.44 5.80 -7.88
N LEU A 142 -14.67 5.17 -6.71
CA LEU A 142 -13.65 4.46 -5.94
C LEU A 142 -13.75 2.97 -6.28
N CYS A 143 -12.75 2.41 -6.94
CA CYS A 143 -12.70 1.00 -7.29
C CYS A 143 -11.71 0.24 -6.41
N GLU A 144 -12.14 -0.85 -5.76
CA GLU A 144 -11.23 -1.75 -5.04
C GLU A 144 -10.21 -2.37 -5.99
N LYS A 145 -9.02 -2.66 -5.46
CA LYS A 145 -7.94 -3.31 -6.20
C LYS A 145 -8.15 -4.86 -6.28
N PRO A 146 -7.55 -5.50 -7.28
CA PRO A 146 -7.07 -4.93 -8.54
C PRO A 146 -8.25 -4.50 -9.41
N VAL A 147 -8.05 -3.48 -10.24
CA VAL A 147 -9.11 -3.01 -11.17
C VAL A 147 -9.54 -4.13 -12.10
N ALA A 148 -8.55 -4.85 -12.66
CA ALA A 148 -8.72 -6.09 -13.43
C ALA A 148 -7.47 -6.97 -13.25
N LEU A 149 -7.53 -8.21 -13.75
CA LEU A 149 -6.42 -9.17 -13.73
C LEU A 149 -5.51 -9.07 -14.97
N THR A 150 -5.92 -8.32 -16.00
CA THR A 150 -5.14 -8.10 -17.22
C THR A 150 -4.79 -6.63 -17.41
N LEU A 151 -3.67 -6.34 -18.07
CA LEU A 151 -3.30 -4.97 -18.44
C LEU A 151 -4.33 -4.37 -19.39
N GLN A 152 -4.81 -5.14 -20.36
CA GLN A 152 -5.78 -4.68 -21.35
C GLN A 152 -7.07 -4.19 -20.69
N ASP A 153 -7.66 -4.99 -19.78
CA ASP A 153 -8.90 -4.61 -19.11
C ASP A 153 -8.69 -3.42 -18.17
N THR A 154 -7.54 -3.37 -17.49
CA THR A 154 -7.16 -2.24 -16.63
C THR A 154 -7.00 -0.96 -17.46
N ALA A 155 -6.25 -1.01 -18.57
CA ALA A 155 -6.08 0.12 -19.48
C ALA A 155 -7.41 0.57 -20.11
N SER A 156 -8.31 -0.36 -20.44
CA SER A 156 -9.64 -0.06 -20.95
C SER A 156 -10.49 0.72 -19.95
N ALA A 157 -10.45 0.35 -18.67
CA ALA A 157 -11.15 1.09 -17.61
C ALA A 157 -10.57 2.50 -17.42
N ILE A 158 -9.24 2.66 -17.50
CA ILE A 158 -8.56 3.95 -17.43
C ILE A 158 -8.97 4.85 -18.60
N ALA A 159 -8.89 4.35 -19.83
CA ALA A 159 -9.28 5.09 -21.02
C ALA A 159 -10.76 5.52 -20.99
N LEU A 160 -11.61 4.68 -20.42
CA LEU A 160 -13.03 5.00 -20.25
C LEU A 160 -13.24 6.14 -19.24
N ALA A 161 -12.54 6.10 -18.10
CA ALA A 161 -12.57 7.19 -17.10
C ALA A 161 -12.06 8.51 -17.69
N GLU A 162 -10.93 8.49 -18.41
CA GLU A 162 -10.35 9.67 -19.06
C GLU A 162 -11.28 10.26 -20.11
N SER A 163 -11.85 9.42 -21.00
CA SER A 163 -12.73 9.89 -22.07
C SER A 163 -14.05 10.47 -21.59
N SER A 164 -14.53 10.02 -20.42
CA SER A 164 -15.76 10.53 -19.80
C SER A 164 -15.52 11.68 -18.83
N GLY A 165 -14.28 11.96 -18.46
CA GLY A 165 -13.94 12.92 -17.40
C GLY A 165 -14.31 12.43 -16.00
N SER A 166 -14.56 11.13 -15.81
CA SER A 166 -14.90 10.53 -14.55
C SER A 166 -13.64 10.35 -13.70
N ALA A 167 -13.65 10.83 -12.46
CA ALA A 167 -12.55 10.58 -11.53
C ALA A 167 -12.58 9.11 -11.11
N LEU A 168 -11.51 8.37 -11.38
CA LEU A 168 -11.34 6.98 -10.95
C LEU A 168 -10.22 6.89 -9.91
N GLN A 169 -10.60 6.75 -8.64
CA GLN A 169 -9.70 6.50 -7.51
C GLN A 169 -9.57 5.00 -7.29
N ILE A 170 -8.34 4.53 -7.04
CA ILE A 170 -8.07 3.11 -6.79
C ILE A 170 -7.92 2.84 -5.29
N GLY A 171 -8.44 1.71 -4.81
CA GLY A 171 -8.44 1.29 -3.41
C GLY A 171 -7.06 0.83 -2.91
N PHE A 172 -6.07 1.73 -2.93
CA PHE A 172 -4.75 1.51 -2.35
C PHE A 172 -4.69 2.11 -0.94
N GLN A 173 -5.44 1.52 -0.01
CA GLN A 173 -5.60 2.01 1.36
C GLN A 173 -4.29 2.24 2.11
N ARG A 174 -3.21 1.53 1.76
CA ARG A 174 -1.93 1.67 2.46
C ARG A 174 -1.33 3.07 2.35
N ARG A 175 -1.63 3.84 1.28
CA ARG A 175 -1.22 5.25 1.16
C ARG A 175 -1.89 6.17 2.19
N PHE A 176 -2.98 5.70 2.81
CA PHE A 176 -3.77 6.44 3.82
C PHE A 176 -3.48 5.98 5.26
N ASP A 177 -2.56 5.04 5.46
CA ASP A 177 -2.04 4.68 6.78
C ASP A 177 -1.19 5.82 7.32
N THR A 178 -1.48 6.24 8.55
CA THR A 178 -0.85 7.42 9.16
C THR A 178 0.68 7.31 9.20
N SER A 179 1.23 6.15 9.53
CA SER A 179 2.68 5.96 9.62
C SER A 179 3.37 5.90 8.25
N ILE A 180 2.72 5.24 7.30
CA ILE A 180 3.20 5.13 5.91
C ILE A 180 3.16 6.51 5.24
N ARG A 181 2.07 7.27 5.45
CA ARG A 181 1.93 8.64 4.95
C ARG A 181 3.00 9.57 5.52
N ALA A 182 3.22 9.52 6.83
CA ALA A 182 4.25 10.32 7.47
C ALA A 182 5.65 10.01 6.92
N MET A 183 5.97 8.73 6.68
CA MET A 183 7.23 8.33 6.03
C MET A 183 7.35 8.94 4.63
N HIS A 184 6.31 8.83 3.81
CA HIS A 184 6.26 9.43 2.47
C HIS A 184 6.55 10.93 2.52
N ASP A 185 5.87 11.66 3.40
CA ASP A 185 5.99 13.11 3.48
C ASP A 185 7.41 13.54 3.91
N ILE A 186 8.06 12.80 4.82
CA ILE A 186 9.47 13.01 5.21
C ILE A 186 10.40 12.75 4.02
N ILE A 187 10.20 11.67 3.27
CA ILE A 187 11.02 11.32 2.10
C ILE A 187 10.92 12.43 1.05
N HIS A 188 9.72 12.85 0.69
CA HIS A 188 9.48 13.86 -0.33
C HIS A 188 9.90 15.27 0.10
N ALA A 189 9.96 15.55 1.40
CA ALA A 189 10.59 16.76 1.95
C ALA A 189 12.13 16.71 1.94
N GLY A 190 12.75 15.62 1.45
CA GLY A 190 14.20 15.45 1.42
C GLY A 190 14.81 15.06 2.76
N GLY A 191 14.00 14.61 3.72
CA GLY A 191 14.41 14.27 5.07
C GLY A 191 15.45 13.16 5.16
N ILE A 192 15.35 12.15 4.29
CA ILE A 192 16.33 11.05 4.23
C ILE A 192 17.53 11.35 3.31
N GLY A 193 17.55 12.49 2.61
CA GLY A 193 18.59 12.81 1.61
C GLY A 193 18.47 11.97 0.33
N THR A 194 19.60 11.45 -0.19
CA THR A 194 19.58 10.52 -1.31
C THR A 194 18.98 9.20 -0.83
N PHE A 195 17.91 8.74 -1.47
CA PHE A 195 17.25 7.48 -1.13
C PHE A 195 18.07 6.30 -1.68
N TYR A 196 18.59 5.44 -0.82
CA TYR A 196 19.45 4.31 -1.21
C TYR A 196 18.66 3.03 -1.41
N SER A 197 17.89 2.63 -0.40
CA SER A 197 17.18 1.35 -0.45
C SER A 197 15.96 1.32 0.45
N MET A 198 15.04 0.37 0.17
CA MET A 198 13.86 0.08 0.98
C MET A 198 13.70 -1.42 1.16
N THR A 199 13.24 -1.84 2.34
CA THR A 199 12.78 -3.20 2.61
C THR A 199 11.31 -3.20 2.99
N MET A 200 10.56 -4.22 2.56
CA MET A 200 9.13 -4.34 2.81
C MET A 200 8.75 -5.76 3.21
N GLU A 201 7.84 -5.86 4.17
CA GLU A 201 7.25 -7.10 4.63
C GLU A 201 5.72 -7.03 4.47
N SER A 202 5.12 -8.04 3.83
CA SER A 202 3.67 -8.18 3.68
C SER A 202 3.25 -9.60 3.98
N ARG A 203 2.68 -9.85 5.18
CA ARG A 203 2.29 -11.18 5.63
C ARG A 203 0.86 -11.20 6.13
N ASP A 204 0.02 -12.03 5.52
CA ASP A 204 -1.33 -12.26 5.98
C ASP A 204 -1.35 -13.10 7.26
N HIS A 205 -2.29 -12.85 8.17
CA HIS A 205 -2.43 -13.64 9.39
C HIS A 205 -3.01 -15.02 9.10
N THR A 206 -3.99 -15.10 8.22
CA THR A 206 -4.72 -16.35 7.93
C THR A 206 -4.60 -16.70 6.45
N VAL A 207 -4.51 -18.01 6.20
CA VAL A 207 -4.50 -18.58 4.85
C VAL A 207 -5.79 -18.20 4.10
N SER A 208 -5.67 -17.87 2.83
CA SER A 208 -6.84 -17.59 1.98
C SER A 208 -7.73 -18.83 1.84
N HIS A 209 -9.04 -18.62 1.80
CA HIS A 209 -9.97 -19.71 1.51
C HIS A 209 -9.71 -20.26 0.10
N LYS A 210 -9.80 -21.59 -0.06
CA LYS A 210 -9.48 -22.29 -1.33
C LYS A 210 -10.24 -21.71 -2.53
N ASP A 211 -11.51 -21.35 -2.35
CA ASP A 211 -12.34 -20.78 -3.43
C ASP A 211 -11.88 -19.37 -3.87
N PHE A 212 -11.09 -18.68 -3.05
CA PHE A 212 -10.57 -17.37 -3.38
C PHE A 212 -9.33 -17.45 -4.29
N ILE A 213 -8.49 -18.48 -4.11
CA ILE A 213 -7.19 -18.60 -4.78
C ILE A 213 -7.29 -18.48 -6.31
N PRO A 214 -8.17 -19.24 -7.01
CA PRO A 214 -8.20 -19.20 -8.48
C PRO A 214 -8.60 -17.85 -9.07
N GLY A 215 -9.37 -17.06 -8.32
CA GLY A 215 -9.82 -15.73 -8.75
C GLY A 215 -8.94 -14.57 -8.26
N SER A 216 -7.90 -14.84 -7.45
CA SER A 216 -7.06 -13.82 -6.86
C SER A 216 -6.04 -13.21 -7.84
N GLY A 217 -5.62 -13.97 -8.85
CA GLY A 217 -4.50 -13.64 -9.73
C GLY A 217 -3.13 -13.98 -9.13
N GLY A 218 -3.09 -14.70 -7.99
CA GLY A 218 -1.86 -15.14 -7.34
C GLY A 218 -1.22 -14.08 -6.44
N ILE A 219 -0.15 -14.50 -5.74
CA ILE A 219 0.49 -13.70 -4.68
C ILE A 219 0.98 -12.33 -5.16
N PHE A 220 1.42 -12.19 -6.41
CA PHE A 220 1.92 -10.92 -6.94
C PHE A 220 0.80 -9.93 -7.24
N ARG A 221 -0.30 -10.36 -7.86
CA ARG A 221 -1.43 -9.48 -8.25
C ARG A 221 -2.37 -9.19 -7.10
N ASP A 222 -2.43 -10.05 -6.08
CA ASP A 222 -3.31 -9.85 -4.94
C ASP A 222 -2.61 -9.21 -3.73
N LEU A 223 -1.48 -9.79 -3.27
CA LEU A 223 -0.77 -9.30 -2.08
C LEU A 223 0.22 -8.18 -2.43
N HIS A 224 1.14 -8.45 -3.39
CA HIS A 224 2.26 -7.55 -3.68
C HIS A 224 1.90 -6.36 -4.57
N VAL A 225 0.71 -6.33 -5.19
CA VAL A 225 0.24 -5.15 -5.93
C VAL A 225 0.24 -3.88 -5.05
N HIS A 226 -0.04 -4.02 -3.77
CA HIS A 226 0.06 -2.94 -2.79
C HIS A 226 1.51 -2.49 -2.53
N ASP A 227 2.45 -3.43 -2.56
CA ASP A 227 3.86 -3.15 -2.32
C ASP A 227 4.46 -2.41 -3.53
N PHE A 228 4.12 -2.84 -4.76
CA PHE A 228 4.53 -2.14 -5.99
C PHE A 228 3.99 -0.71 -6.06
N ASP A 229 2.73 -0.52 -5.67
CA ASP A 229 2.15 0.81 -5.54
C ASP A 229 2.92 1.69 -4.56
N LEU A 230 3.22 1.17 -3.37
CA LEU A 230 3.98 1.91 -2.35
C LEU A 230 5.41 2.20 -2.78
N VAL A 231 6.11 1.29 -3.48
CA VAL A 231 7.46 1.55 -4.01
C VAL A 231 7.43 2.76 -4.93
N ARG A 232 6.52 2.79 -5.91
CA ARG A 232 6.39 3.90 -6.84
C ARG A 232 6.06 5.21 -6.13
N TRP A 233 5.13 5.17 -5.20
CA TRP A 233 4.69 6.34 -4.44
C TRP A 233 5.78 6.88 -3.52
N MET A 234 6.48 6.03 -2.77
CA MET A 234 7.56 6.42 -1.85
C MET A 234 8.77 6.98 -2.57
N THR A 235 9.14 6.38 -3.69
CA THR A 235 10.35 6.77 -4.44
C THR A 235 10.09 7.89 -5.45
N GLY A 236 8.82 8.16 -5.78
CA GLY A 236 8.45 9.06 -6.88
C GLY A 236 9.00 8.58 -8.23
N SER A 237 9.22 7.28 -8.41
CA SER A 237 9.91 6.70 -9.56
C SER A 237 9.27 5.39 -9.98
N GLU A 238 9.25 5.13 -11.29
CA GLU A 238 8.80 3.86 -11.83
C GLU A 238 9.75 2.71 -11.48
N ILE A 239 9.24 1.49 -11.44
CA ILE A 239 10.02 0.27 -11.26
C ILE A 239 10.68 -0.06 -12.61
N GLU A 240 12.01 -0.11 -12.63
CA GLU A 240 12.79 -0.44 -13.82
C GLU A 240 12.81 -1.94 -14.08
N SER A 241 13.20 -2.72 -13.05
CA SER A 241 13.35 -4.17 -13.19
C SER A 241 13.01 -4.92 -11.92
N VAL A 242 12.57 -6.16 -12.07
CA VAL A 242 12.24 -7.08 -10.97
C VAL A 242 12.92 -8.43 -11.16
N PHE A 243 13.35 -9.05 -10.06
CA PHE A 243 13.70 -10.46 -9.96
C PHE A 243 12.90 -11.08 -8.82
N ALA A 244 12.13 -12.12 -9.11
CA ALA A 244 11.20 -12.71 -8.16
C ALA A 244 11.43 -14.21 -7.97
N THR A 245 11.11 -14.70 -6.77
CA THR A 245 10.99 -16.13 -6.46
C THR A 245 9.71 -16.36 -5.68
N LYS A 246 9.03 -17.48 -5.93
CA LYS A 246 7.87 -17.95 -5.16
C LYS A 246 8.01 -19.42 -4.81
N ARG A 247 7.45 -19.86 -3.69
CA ARG A 247 7.44 -21.28 -3.27
C ARG A 247 6.18 -21.57 -2.46
N VAL A 248 5.71 -22.80 -2.58
CA VAL A 248 4.78 -23.39 -1.61
C VAL A 248 5.59 -24.05 -0.51
N ARG A 249 5.45 -23.58 0.72
CA ARG A 249 6.21 -24.11 1.87
C ARG A 249 5.36 -24.98 2.79
N GLU A 250 4.10 -24.60 2.99
CA GLU A 250 3.21 -25.29 3.94
C GLU A 250 1.84 -25.59 3.31
N HIS A 251 1.21 -24.62 2.64
CA HIS A 251 -0.17 -24.71 2.21
C HIS A 251 -0.28 -25.18 0.74
N GLN A 252 -0.41 -26.51 0.56
CA GLN A 252 -0.38 -27.15 -0.78
C GLN A 252 -1.53 -26.71 -1.70
N ASP A 253 -2.63 -26.19 -1.18
CA ASP A 253 -3.74 -25.68 -2.00
C ASP A 253 -3.29 -24.60 -3.01
N TYR A 254 -2.26 -23.82 -2.69
CA TYR A 254 -1.72 -22.83 -3.63
C TYR A 254 -1.05 -23.47 -4.86
N ALA A 255 -0.42 -24.64 -4.69
CA ALA A 255 0.21 -25.35 -5.81
C ALA A 255 -0.78 -25.84 -6.86
N GLU A 256 -2.04 -26.11 -6.48
CA GLU A 256 -3.09 -26.53 -7.41
C GLU A 256 -3.45 -25.43 -8.42
N PHE A 257 -3.15 -24.17 -8.12
CA PHE A 257 -3.47 -22.97 -8.91
C PHE A 257 -2.23 -22.23 -9.42
N ASP A 258 -1.08 -22.89 -9.44
CA ASP A 258 0.22 -22.28 -9.79
C ASP A 258 0.53 -21.00 -8.97
N ASP A 259 0.02 -20.93 -7.74
CA ASP A 259 0.28 -19.85 -6.79
C ASP A 259 1.30 -20.30 -5.72
N ALA A 260 1.56 -19.48 -4.72
CA ALA A 260 2.50 -19.74 -3.64
C ALA A 260 2.04 -19.13 -2.32
N ASP A 261 2.51 -19.71 -1.22
CA ASP A 261 2.30 -19.15 0.11
C ASP A 261 3.42 -18.21 0.56
N VAL A 262 4.58 -18.21 -0.13
CA VAL A 262 5.66 -17.26 0.13
C VAL A 262 6.30 -16.76 -1.17
N ALA A 263 6.70 -15.48 -1.18
CA ALA A 263 7.43 -14.86 -2.28
C ALA A 263 8.51 -13.91 -1.76
N THR A 264 9.55 -13.72 -2.58
CA THR A 264 10.58 -12.71 -2.38
C THR A 264 10.86 -12.02 -3.71
N ILE A 265 10.94 -10.70 -3.68
CA ILE A 265 11.14 -9.85 -4.85
C ILE A 265 12.33 -8.93 -4.56
N SER A 266 13.27 -8.86 -5.49
CA SER A 266 14.29 -7.82 -5.55
C SER A 266 14.00 -6.95 -6.77
N LEU A 267 13.96 -5.65 -6.59
CA LEU A 267 13.67 -4.72 -7.68
C LEU A 267 14.54 -3.45 -7.58
N VAL A 268 14.67 -2.78 -8.71
CA VAL A 268 15.35 -1.48 -8.82
C VAL A 268 14.38 -0.52 -9.50
N THR A 269 14.32 0.72 -9.01
CA THR A 269 13.58 1.80 -9.66
C THR A 269 14.43 2.53 -10.69
N VAL A 270 13.81 3.25 -11.61
CA VAL A 270 14.50 4.08 -12.62
C VAL A 270 15.42 5.12 -11.94
N SER A 271 15.06 5.61 -10.74
CA SER A 271 15.93 6.50 -9.96
C SER A 271 17.09 5.79 -9.25
N GLY A 272 17.19 4.45 -9.35
CA GLY A 272 18.27 3.64 -8.79
C GLY A 272 18.06 3.19 -7.34
N VAL A 273 16.87 3.41 -6.75
CA VAL A 273 16.55 2.88 -5.41
C VAL A 273 16.42 1.36 -5.48
N GLN A 274 17.13 0.65 -4.61
CA GLN A 274 17.05 -0.81 -4.50
C GLN A 274 16.00 -1.21 -3.47
N VAL A 275 15.13 -2.16 -3.82
CA VAL A 275 14.05 -2.59 -2.93
C VAL A 275 14.03 -4.12 -2.81
N VAL A 276 13.83 -4.60 -1.58
CA VAL A 276 13.54 -6.01 -1.31
C VAL A 276 12.17 -6.11 -0.65
N ILE A 277 11.31 -6.97 -1.21
CA ILE A 277 9.98 -7.23 -0.69
C ILE A 277 9.88 -8.71 -0.34
N THR A 278 9.41 -9.03 0.85
CA THR A 278 9.05 -10.40 1.22
C THR A 278 7.57 -10.50 1.56
N GLY A 279 6.94 -11.60 1.17
CA GLY A 279 5.54 -11.83 1.42
C GLY A 279 5.21 -13.24 1.81
N ALA A 280 4.15 -13.37 2.61
CA ALA A 280 3.58 -14.66 2.98
C ALA A 280 2.07 -14.60 3.10
N ARG A 281 1.40 -15.67 2.62
CA ARG A 281 -0.05 -15.85 2.76
C ARG A 281 -0.47 -16.38 4.14
N HIS A 282 0.50 -16.59 5.02
CA HIS A 282 0.26 -17.04 6.38
C HIS A 282 1.38 -16.58 7.32
N ASN A 283 0.98 -15.92 8.40
CA ASN A 283 1.82 -15.62 9.56
C ASN A 283 1.05 -15.96 10.83
N PRO A 284 1.35 -17.05 11.53
CA PRO A 284 0.57 -17.51 12.68
C PRO A 284 0.59 -16.55 13.86
N VAL A 285 1.53 -15.60 13.89
CA VAL A 285 1.65 -14.62 14.96
C VAL A 285 0.71 -13.43 14.76
N GLY A 286 0.41 -13.04 13.49
CA GLY A 286 -0.47 -11.92 13.19
C GLY A 286 -0.25 -11.34 11.80
N HIS A 287 -1.08 -10.38 11.41
CA HIS A 287 -0.94 -9.66 10.14
C HIS A 287 0.21 -8.64 10.24
N ASP A 288 1.20 -8.75 9.34
CA ASP A 288 2.43 -7.95 9.37
C ASP A 288 2.60 -7.18 8.04
N VAL A 289 2.45 -5.86 8.09
CA VAL A 289 2.81 -4.97 6.98
C VAL A 289 3.65 -3.83 7.53
N ARG A 290 4.90 -3.81 7.13
CA ARG A 290 5.90 -2.83 7.57
C ARG A 290 6.93 -2.58 6.49
N MET A 291 7.65 -1.47 6.61
CA MET A 291 8.71 -1.11 5.68
C MET A 291 9.78 -0.26 6.37
N GLU A 292 10.97 -0.30 5.80
CA GLU A 292 12.10 0.54 6.19
C GLU A 292 12.66 1.24 4.96
N ALA A 293 12.94 2.54 5.09
CA ALA A 293 13.59 3.37 4.07
C ALA A 293 14.95 3.84 4.59
N PHE A 294 16.00 3.68 3.79
CA PHE A 294 17.36 4.05 4.14
C PHE A 294 17.92 5.06 3.14
N GLY A 295 18.42 6.18 3.65
CA GLY A 295 18.98 7.26 2.85
C GLY A 295 20.28 7.81 3.40
N SER A 296 20.85 8.81 2.71
CA SER A 296 22.15 9.39 3.05
C SER A 296 22.14 10.26 4.32
N LYS A 297 20.96 10.63 4.84
CA LYS A 297 20.83 11.47 6.03
C LYS A 297 20.10 10.79 7.17
N ASP A 298 19.17 9.89 6.88
CA ASP A 298 18.35 9.25 7.92
C ASP A 298 17.80 7.89 7.44
N SER A 299 17.26 7.14 8.39
CA SER A 299 16.57 5.86 8.17
C SER A 299 15.21 5.91 8.87
N LEU A 300 14.17 5.48 8.19
CA LEU A 300 12.80 5.53 8.68
C LEU A 300 12.18 4.14 8.66
N SER A 301 11.30 3.85 9.63
CA SER A 301 10.45 2.66 9.59
C SER A 301 8.97 3.02 9.76
N ALA A 302 8.09 2.32 9.04
CA ALA A 302 6.65 2.39 9.21
C ALA A 302 6.08 1.00 9.43
N GLY A 303 5.06 0.89 10.29
CA GLY A 303 4.44 -0.40 10.65
C GLY A 303 5.16 -1.15 11.78
N LEU A 304 6.27 -0.65 12.30
CA LEU A 304 6.97 -1.22 13.47
C LEU A 304 6.44 -0.55 14.74
N ASN A 305 5.65 -1.28 15.52
CA ASN A 305 5.04 -0.82 16.76
C ASN A 305 4.82 -2.00 17.74
N SER A 306 4.23 -1.77 18.91
CA SER A 306 3.99 -2.82 19.90
C SER A 306 3.06 -3.95 19.41
N ARG A 307 2.27 -3.74 18.36
CA ARG A 307 1.40 -4.75 17.74
C ARG A 307 2.07 -5.53 16.61
N THR A 308 3.31 -5.18 16.24
CA THR A 308 4.04 -5.91 15.20
C THR A 308 4.24 -7.36 15.61
N PRO A 309 3.82 -8.36 14.79
CA PRO A 309 3.80 -9.77 15.17
C PRO A 309 5.19 -10.43 15.05
N LEU A 310 6.14 -9.92 15.82
CA LEU A 310 7.51 -10.41 15.94
C LEU A 310 7.85 -10.65 17.41
N HIS A 311 8.70 -11.65 17.67
CA HIS A 311 9.33 -11.83 18.95
C HIS A 311 10.73 -11.24 18.89
N ALA A 312 10.96 -10.11 19.57
CA ALA A 312 12.30 -9.55 19.70
C ALA A 312 13.16 -10.43 20.61
N MET A 313 14.40 -10.65 20.19
CA MET A 313 15.39 -11.33 21.05
C MET A 313 16.07 -10.35 22.01
N GLU A 314 16.00 -9.05 21.72
CA GLU A 314 16.42 -7.96 22.59
C GLU A 314 15.31 -7.66 23.61
N GLY A 315 15.64 -7.78 24.92
CA GLY A 315 14.65 -7.80 25.99
C GLY A 315 13.87 -6.51 26.24
N ASP A 316 14.31 -5.38 25.69
CA ASP A 316 13.71 -4.06 25.91
C ASP A 316 12.73 -3.62 24.80
N LEU A 317 12.58 -4.42 23.74
CA LEU A 317 11.70 -4.09 22.63
C LEU A 317 10.34 -4.75 22.80
N ALA A 318 9.34 -3.95 23.18
CA ALA A 318 7.96 -4.40 23.32
C ALA A 318 7.32 -4.57 21.93
N LEU A 319 7.30 -5.80 21.46
CA LEU A 319 6.60 -6.24 20.23
C LEU A 319 5.59 -7.32 20.59
N ASN A 320 4.66 -7.60 19.67
CA ASN A 320 3.69 -8.68 19.79
C ASN A 320 2.72 -8.55 20.99
N GLU A 321 2.43 -7.32 21.39
CA GLU A 321 1.52 -7.02 22.50
C GLU A 321 0.04 -6.98 22.09
N ASN A 322 -0.54 -7.82 21.46
CA ASN A 322 -1.87 -7.81 20.82
C ASN A 322 -1.74 -7.60 19.31
N PRO A 323 -1.14 -8.58 18.62
CA PRO A 323 -0.86 -8.46 17.20
C PRO A 323 -2.14 -8.28 16.36
N TYR A 324 -1.98 -7.68 15.19
CA TYR A 324 -3.10 -7.47 14.27
C TYR A 324 -3.66 -8.81 13.77
N THR A 325 -4.97 -8.96 13.86
CA THR A 325 -5.68 -10.19 13.47
C THR A 325 -6.00 -10.31 11.98
N GLY A 326 -5.68 -9.28 11.21
CA GLY A 326 -5.89 -9.24 9.77
C GLY A 326 -5.75 -7.83 9.22
N PHE A 327 -5.86 -7.70 7.89
CA PHE A 327 -5.68 -6.42 7.21
C PHE A 327 -6.72 -5.36 7.63
N VAL A 328 -7.95 -5.76 7.95
CA VAL A 328 -8.98 -4.82 8.42
C VAL A 328 -8.60 -4.21 9.76
N ASP A 329 -8.13 -5.03 10.71
CA ASP A 329 -7.65 -4.55 12.01
C ASP A 329 -6.41 -3.67 11.85
N ARG A 330 -5.46 -4.05 10.98
CA ARG A 330 -4.24 -3.27 10.73
C ARG A 330 -4.51 -1.93 10.04
N PHE A 331 -5.46 -1.89 9.11
CA PHE A 331 -5.69 -0.75 8.23
C PHE A 331 -7.07 -0.10 8.42
N ARG A 332 -7.76 -0.33 9.55
CA ARG A 332 -9.12 0.21 9.76
C ARG A 332 -9.16 1.74 9.63
N GLU A 333 -8.18 2.42 10.18
CA GLU A 333 -8.04 3.87 10.05
C GLU A 333 -7.71 4.28 8.62
N ALA A 334 -6.82 3.56 7.94
CA ALA A 334 -6.45 3.83 6.56
C ALA A 334 -7.67 3.71 5.62
N PHE A 335 -8.54 2.72 5.80
CA PHE A 335 -9.78 2.60 5.03
C PHE A 335 -10.73 3.78 5.27
N ARG A 336 -10.85 4.23 6.52
CA ARG A 336 -11.65 5.44 6.85
C ARG A 336 -11.08 6.68 6.17
N ASN A 337 -9.78 6.89 6.27
CA ASN A 337 -9.10 8.02 5.63
C ASN A 337 -9.22 8.00 4.11
N GLU A 338 -9.11 6.81 3.49
CA GLU A 338 -9.30 6.63 2.05
C GLU A 338 -10.72 6.96 1.62
N THR A 339 -11.73 6.47 2.35
CA THR A 339 -13.14 6.77 2.06
C THR A 339 -13.44 8.27 2.21
N ALA A 340 -12.95 8.91 3.28
CA ALA A 340 -13.08 10.35 3.48
C ALA A 340 -12.37 11.16 2.39
N SER A 341 -11.20 10.68 1.94
CA SER A 341 -10.46 11.29 0.83
C SER A 341 -11.23 11.17 -0.50
N PHE A 342 -11.90 10.05 -0.76
CA PHE A 342 -12.77 9.90 -1.91
C PHE A 342 -13.93 10.88 -1.87
N VAL A 343 -14.57 11.07 -0.72
CA VAL A 343 -15.62 12.08 -0.53
C VAL A 343 -15.08 13.50 -0.81
N SER A 344 -13.86 13.82 -0.37
CA SER A 344 -13.20 15.10 -0.68
C SER A 344 -12.87 15.26 -2.18
N LEU A 345 -12.46 14.17 -2.85
CA LEU A 345 -12.24 14.15 -4.31
C LEU A 345 -13.55 14.46 -5.05
N VAL A 346 -14.65 13.81 -4.67
CA VAL A 346 -15.99 14.05 -5.26
C VAL A 346 -16.46 15.49 -5.04
N ALA A 347 -16.15 16.06 -3.87
CA ALA A 347 -16.45 17.46 -3.56
C ALA A 347 -15.53 18.46 -4.31
N GLY A 348 -14.51 18.01 -5.03
CA GLY A 348 -13.54 18.86 -5.71
C GLY A 348 -12.56 19.59 -4.79
N GLU A 349 -12.40 19.12 -3.56
CA GLU A 349 -11.52 19.71 -2.55
C GLU A 349 -10.04 19.29 -2.72
N ILE A 350 -9.79 18.15 -3.33
CA ILE A 350 -8.45 17.58 -3.52
C ILE A 350 -8.32 16.93 -4.90
N ASP A 351 -7.09 16.81 -5.37
CA ASP A 351 -6.75 15.95 -6.50
C ASP A 351 -6.83 14.47 -6.14
N ASN A 352 -6.91 13.59 -7.16
CA ASN A 352 -6.98 12.14 -6.94
C ASN A 352 -5.70 11.59 -6.30
N PRO A 353 -5.74 11.10 -5.05
CA PRO A 353 -4.54 10.66 -4.32
C PRO A 353 -4.04 9.27 -4.76
N THR A 354 -4.89 8.48 -5.40
CA THR A 354 -4.57 7.16 -5.97
C THR A 354 -5.09 7.05 -7.40
N PRO A 355 -4.43 7.75 -8.35
CA PRO A 355 -4.88 7.81 -9.73
C PRO A 355 -4.80 6.43 -10.42
N PRO A 356 -5.58 6.18 -11.47
CA PRO A 356 -5.77 4.85 -12.03
C PRO A 356 -4.52 4.25 -12.71
N ASP A 357 -3.56 5.07 -13.17
CA ASP A 357 -2.25 4.63 -13.66
C ASP A 357 -1.45 3.87 -12.58
N SER A 358 -1.68 4.18 -11.29
CA SER A 358 -1.10 3.42 -10.19
C SER A 358 -1.49 1.94 -10.23
N ALA A 359 -2.74 1.62 -10.59
CA ALA A 359 -3.20 0.23 -10.72
C ALA A 359 -2.55 -0.47 -11.92
N LEU A 360 -2.42 0.23 -13.06
CA LEU A 360 -1.83 -0.32 -14.28
C LEU A 360 -0.36 -0.69 -14.07
N GLU A 361 0.43 0.25 -13.54
CA GLU A 361 1.86 0.04 -13.35
C GLU A 361 2.17 -0.95 -12.22
N SER A 362 1.37 -0.98 -11.17
CA SER A 362 1.50 -2.02 -10.11
C SER A 362 1.15 -3.42 -10.65
N LEU A 363 0.14 -3.54 -11.50
CA LEU A 363 -0.18 -4.79 -12.18
C LEU A 363 0.91 -5.21 -13.16
N ARG A 364 1.49 -4.27 -13.90
CA ARG A 364 2.64 -4.50 -14.80
C ARG A 364 3.83 -5.09 -14.05
N ALA A 365 4.17 -4.54 -12.89
CA ALA A 365 5.23 -5.06 -12.04
C ALA A 365 4.90 -6.47 -11.50
N ALA A 366 3.65 -6.75 -11.16
CA ALA A 366 3.20 -8.08 -10.75
C ALA A 366 3.39 -9.12 -11.87
N ILE A 367 3.00 -8.79 -13.10
CA ILE A 367 3.19 -9.65 -14.29
C ILE A 367 4.69 -9.83 -14.60
N ALA A 368 5.50 -8.79 -14.43
CA ALA A 368 6.96 -8.89 -14.58
C ALA A 368 7.56 -9.87 -13.57
N CYS A 369 7.04 -9.94 -12.33
CA CYS A 369 7.46 -10.95 -11.35
C CYS A 369 7.10 -12.37 -11.78
N GLU A 370 5.91 -12.60 -12.33
CA GLU A 370 5.51 -13.90 -12.87
C GLU A 370 6.46 -14.33 -13.99
N LYS A 371 6.72 -13.44 -14.94
CA LYS A 371 7.66 -13.67 -16.05
C LYS A 371 9.09 -13.89 -15.56
N SER A 372 9.51 -13.21 -14.49
CA SER A 372 10.83 -13.42 -13.88
C SER A 372 11.01 -14.85 -13.35
N ILE A 373 9.93 -15.43 -12.80
CA ILE A 373 9.95 -16.83 -12.34
C ILE A 373 10.03 -17.79 -13.53
N GLU A 374 9.21 -17.57 -14.56
CA GLU A 374 9.19 -18.40 -15.78
C GLU A 374 10.56 -18.43 -16.47
N GLU A 375 11.18 -17.26 -16.63
CA GLU A 375 12.45 -17.10 -17.33
C GLU A 375 13.69 -17.24 -16.42
N SER A 376 13.52 -17.32 -15.10
CA SER A 376 14.60 -17.40 -14.09
C SER A 376 15.64 -16.28 -14.23
N ARG A 377 15.21 -15.06 -14.58
CA ARG A 377 16.07 -13.88 -14.74
C ARG A 377 15.34 -12.60 -14.30
N ALA A 378 16.07 -11.50 -14.18
CA ALA A 378 15.48 -10.19 -14.03
C ALA A 378 14.70 -9.78 -15.30
N ILE A 379 13.55 -9.13 -15.11
CA ILE A 379 12.67 -8.63 -16.19
C ILE A 379 12.58 -7.11 -16.09
N LEU A 380 12.74 -6.44 -17.21
CA LEU A 380 12.42 -5.01 -17.32
C LEU A 380 10.89 -4.86 -17.31
N VAL A 381 10.38 -4.00 -16.43
CA VAL A 381 8.92 -3.80 -16.30
C VAL A 381 8.34 -3.19 -17.58
N ALA A 382 9.10 -2.36 -18.27
CA ALA A 382 8.72 -1.76 -19.56
C ALA A 382 8.52 -2.79 -20.70
N ASP A 383 9.10 -4.00 -20.58
CA ASP A 383 8.93 -5.07 -21.59
C ASP A 383 7.57 -5.81 -21.45
N ILE A 384 6.81 -5.51 -20.41
CA ILE A 384 5.48 -6.10 -20.16
C ILE A 384 4.42 -5.24 -20.86
N THR A 385 3.89 -5.74 -21.94
CA THR A 385 2.92 -5.02 -22.79
C THR A 385 1.53 -5.67 -22.85
N GLU A 386 1.42 -6.93 -22.37
CA GLU A 386 0.19 -7.74 -22.39
C GLU A 386 -0.12 -8.37 -21.03
#